data_4a3688a6edd01ed82902b27044a65899
#
_entry.id   4a3688a6edd01ed82902b27044a65899
#
_cell.length_a   1.000
_cell.length_b   1.000
_cell.length_c   1.000
_cell.angle_alpha   90.00
_cell.angle_beta   90.00
_cell.angle_gamma   90.00
#
_symmetry.space_group_name_H-M   'P 1'
#
loop_
_entity.id
_entity.type
_entity.pdbx_description
1 polymer ?
#
loop_
_entity_poly.entity_id
_entity_poly.type
_entity_poly.pdbx_seq_one_letter_code
_entity_poly.pdbx_strand_id
1 'polypeptide(L)'
;MPGQDTKVRFFRVFCWCPVLRMVRIMLMHAVRAWRSADDFPCTEHMAYKIAQVAADPVDVDPEVADMVCNRIIDNAAVSAASMVRRPVTVARHQALAHPVRHGAKVFGVEGSYSADWAAWANGVAARELDFHDTFLAADYSHPADNIPPLVAVAQQLGVCGAELIRGLVTAYEIHIDLTRGICLHEHKIDHVAHLGPAVAAGIGTMLRLDQETIYHAIGQALHLTTSTRQSRKGAISSWKAFAPAHAGKVGIEAVDRAMRGEGSPAPIWEGEDGVIAWLLAGPEHTYRVPLPAPGEPKRAILDSYTKQHSAEYQSQAPIDLACRLRERIGDLDQIASIVLHTSHHTHVVIGTGSGDPQKFDPDASRETLDHSLPYIFAVALQDGCWHHERSYAPERARRSDTVALWHKISTVEDPEWTRRYHCADPAKKAFGARAEVTLHSGEVIVDELAVADAHPLGTRPFERKQYVEKFTELADGVVEPVEQQRFLAVVESLADLESGAVGGLNVLVDPRVLDKAPVIPPGIFR
;
A
#
# COMPACT_ATOMS: atom_id res chain seq x y z
N MET A 1 -37.92 23.69 18.06
CA MET A 1 -37.00 22.64 17.65
C MET A 1 -35.63 23.29 17.54
N PRO A 2 -34.65 23.03 18.37
CA PRO A 2 -33.37 23.72 18.28
C PRO A 2 -32.49 22.98 17.25
N GLY A 3 -31.93 23.79 16.33
CA GLY A 3 -30.96 23.32 15.36
C GLY A 3 -29.70 22.76 16.06
N GLN A 4 -29.29 21.58 15.64
CA GLN A 4 -28.00 21.02 16.03
C GLN A 4 -26.92 21.74 15.23
N ASP A 5 -26.20 22.60 15.93
CA ASP A 5 -24.96 23.21 15.47
C ASP A 5 -23.96 22.12 15.04
N THR A 6 -23.69 22.05 13.73
CA THR A 6 -22.58 21.27 13.19
C THR A 6 -21.30 21.98 13.62
N LYS A 7 -20.78 21.64 14.81
CA LYS A 7 -19.51 22.17 15.29
C LYS A 7 -18.38 21.65 14.41
N VAL A 8 -17.98 22.43 13.42
CA VAL A 8 -16.72 22.24 12.70
C VAL A 8 -15.60 22.34 13.73
N ARG A 9 -14.95 21.23 14.07
CA ARG A 9 -13.74 21.22 14.90
C ARG A 9 -12.53 21.27 13.98
N PHE A 10 -11.79 22.37 14.05
CA PHE A 10 -10.50 22.50 13.40
C PHE A 10 -9.47 21.66 14.17
N PHE A 11 -8.85 20.70 13.50
CA PHE A 11 -7.68 20.00 14.01
C PHE A 11 -6.45 20.44 13.22
N ARG A 12 -5.40 20.81 13.95
CA ARG A 12 -4.09 21.09 13.36
C ARG A 12 -3.34 19.77 13.24
N VAL A 13 -3.19 19.25 12.03
CA VAL A 13 -2.31 18.10 11.76
C VAL A 13 -0.91 18.65 11.48
N PHE A 14 0.08 18.22 12.25
CA PHE A 14 1.46 18.64 12.08
C PHE A 14 2.16 17.69 11.09
N CYS A 15 2.55 18.20 9.92
CA CYS A 15 3.49 17.51 9.03
C CYS A 15 4.92 17.71 9.53
N TRP A 16 5.72 16.66 9.54
CA TRP A 16 7.08 16.71 10.10
C TRP A 16 8.11 16.96 8.99
N CYS A 17 8.50 18.23 8.81
CA CYS A 17 9.72 18.65 8.12
C CYS A 17 10.41 19.71 9.00
N PRO A 18 11.76 19.68 9.19
CA PRO A 18 12.43 20.61 10.09
C PRO A 18 12.49 22.07 9.61
N VAL A 19 12.02 22.36 8.41
CA VAL A 19 12.04 23.72 7.85
C VAL A 19 10.60 24.15 7.50
N LEU A 20 9.92 24.82 8.44
CA LEU A 20 8.55 25.35 8.36
C LEU A 20 7.43 24.30 8.33
N ARG A 21 6.90 23.96 9.51
CA ARG A 21 5.61 23.26 9.66
C ARG A 21 4.47 24.10 9.11
N MET A 22 4.05 23.86 7.87
CA MET A 22 2.75 24.37 7.43
C MET A 22 1.65 23.62 8.16
N VAL A 23 0.84 24.34 8.93
CA VAL A 23 -0.34 23.79 9.60
C VAL A 23 -1.43 23.64 8.56
N ARG A 24 -1.77 22.41 8.22
CA ARG A 24 -2.84 22.07 7.27
C ARG A 24 -4.19 22.03 7.96
N ILE A 25 -5.21 22.64 7.37
CA ILE A 25 -6.57 22.59 7.88
C ILE A 25 -7.27 21.35 7.34
N MET A 26 -7.62 20.43 8.25
CA MET A 26 -8.40 19.25 7.93
C MET A 26 -9.81 19.39 8.48
N LEU A 27 -10.82 19.15 7.64
CA LEU A 27 -12.22 19.08 8.04
C LEU A 27 -12.55 17.63 8.46
N MET A 28 -13.13 17.49 9.65
CA MET A 28 -13.53 16.18 10.16
C MET A 28 -14.99 15.92 9.80
N HIS A 29 -15.23 14.98 8.90
CA HIS A 29 -16.57 14.60 8.46
C HIS A 29 -17.10 13.44 9.30
N ALA A 30 -18.34 13.61 9.82
CA ALA A 30 -19.07 12.56 10.50
C ALA A 30 -19.86 11.76 9.44
N VAL A 31 -19.54 10.47 9.30
CA VAL A 31 -20.13 9.59 8.30
C VAL A 31 -20.90 8.47 9.01
N ARG A 32 -22.20 8.39 8.80
CA ARG A 32 -23.10 7.41 9.43
C ARG A 32 -24.21 6.99 8.49
N ALA A 33 -24.89 5.91 8.80
CA ALA A 33 -26.04 5.48 8.01
C ALA A 33 -27.25 6.42 8.17
N TRP A 34 -28.05 6.52 7.10
CA TRP A 34 -29.30 7.25 7.01
C TRP A 34 -30.36 6.37 6.36
N ARG A 35 -31.62 6.53 6.76
CA ARG A 35 -32.72 5.81 6.12
C ARG A 35 -33.10 6.50 4.81
N SER A 36 -33.57 5.77 3.83
CA SER A 36 -34.04 6.32 2.54
C SER A 36 -35.20 7.33 2.69
N ALA A 37 -35.91 7.27 3.80
CA ALA A 37 -36.99 8.23 4.12
C ALA A 37 -36.48 9.54 4.75
N ASP A 38 -35.20 9.61 5.13
CA ASP A 38 -34.62 10.80 5.74
C ASP A 38 -34.18 11.78 4.62
N ASP A 39 -34.32 13.08 4.88
CA ASP A 39 -33.79 14.11 3.96
C ASP A 39 -32.27 14.23 4.16
N PHE A 40 -31.52 13.50 3.34
CA PHE A 40 -30.05 13.49 3.37
C PHE A 40 -29.52 14.03 2.03
N PRO A 41 -29.12 15.31 1.96
CA PRO A 41 -28.73 15.94 0.71
C PRO A 41 -27.43 15.35 0.16
N CYS A 42 -27.34 15.22 -1.17
CA CYS A 42 -26.18 14.69 -1.87
C CYS A 42 -24.86 15.39 -1.47
N THR A 43 -24.90 16.69 -1.20
CA THR A 43 -23.75 17.48 -0.75
C THR A 43 -23.16 17.03 0.59
N GLU A 44 -23.92 16.25 1.37
CA GLU A 44 -23.45 15.69 2.65
C GLU A 44 -22.91 14.26 2.50
N HIS A 45 -23.08 13.61 1.33
CA HIS A 45 -22.51 12.28 1.08
C HIS A 45 -20.97 12.31 1.13
N MET A 46 -20.37 11.31 1.73
CA MET A 46 -18.90 11.18 1.78
C MET A 46 -18.28 11.14 0.38
N ALA A 47 -18.91 10.44 -0.56
CA ALA A 47 -18.47 10.41 -1.96
C ALA A 47 -18.45 11.81 -2.59
N TYR A 48 -19.45 12.65 -2.26
CA TYR A 48 -19.50 14.03 -2.76
C TYR A 48 -18.38 14.90 -2.16
N LYS A 49 -18.10 14.75 -0.86
CA LYS A 49 -17.03 15.48 -0.18
C LYS A 49 -15.66 15.06 -0.71
N ILE A 50 -15.46 13.78 -1.00
CA ILE A 50 -14.24 13.30 -1.69
C ILE A 50 -14.14 13.91 -3.09
N ALA A 51 -15.26 13.94 -3.85
CA ALA A 51 -15.28 14.54 -5.17
C ALA A 51 -14.97 16.06 -5.14
N GLN A 52 -15.39 16.78 -4.09
CA GLN A 52 -14.99 18.19 -3.88
C GLN A 52 -13.47 18.32 -3.73
N VAL A 53 -12.83 17.49 -2.90
CA VAL A 53 -11.37 17.49 -2.73
C VAL A 53 -10.67 17.13 -4.05
N ALA A 54 -11.20 16.16 -4.80
CA ALA A 54 -10.63 15.74 -6.07
C ALA A 54 -10.72 16.83 -7.15
N ALA A 55 -11.83 17.57 -7.19
CA ALA A 55 -12.05 18.67 -8.14
C ALA A 55 -11.34 19.97 -7.74
N ASP A 56 -10.86 20.09 -6.50
CA ASP A 56 -10.19 21.30 -6.00
C ASP A 56 -8.83 21.51 -6.72
N PRO A 57 -8.66 22.63 -7.46
CA PRO A 57 -7.49 22.87 -8.31
C PRO A 57 -6.26 23.40 -7.53
N VAL A 58 -5.96 22.82 -6.38
CA VAL A 58 -4.82 23.19 -5.55
C VAL A 58 -3.51 22.78 -6.22
N ASP A 59 -2.52 23.65 -6.19
CA ASP A 59 -1.17 23.37 -6.68
C ASP A 59 -0.48 22.28 -5.82
N VAL A 60 0.41 21.53 -6.46
CA VAL A 60 1.20 20.51 -5.78
C VAL A 60 2.51 21.10 -5.26
N ASP A 61 2.78 20.93 -3.97
CA ASP A 61 4.05 21.34 -3.39
C ASP A 61 5.24 20.58 -4.02
N PRO A 62 6.38 21.24 -4.24
CA PRO A 62 7.57 20.57 -4.83
C PRO A 62 8.01 19.31 -4.06
N GLU A 63 8.00 19.34 -2.73
CA GLU A 63 8.34 18.18 -1.88
C GLU A 63 7.38 17.00 -2.11
N VAL A 64 6.11 17.28 -2.35
CA VAL A 64 5.09 16.28 -2.66
C VAL A 64 5.31 15.69 -4.05
N ALA A 65 5.64 16.53 -5.04
CA ALA A 65 5.99 16.09 -6.39
C ALA A 65 7.25 15.20 -6.39
N ASP A 66 8.27 15.58 -5.64
CA ASP A 66 9.47 14.77 -5.43
C ASP A 66 9.16 13.40 -4.81
N MET A 67 8.24 13.36 -3.84
CA MET A 67 7.81 12.10 -3.24
C MET A 67 7.05 11.23 -4.24
N VAL A 68 6.23 11.80 -5.13
CA VAL A 68 5.60 11.03 -6.23
C VAL A 68 6.67 10.35 -7.10
N CYS A 69 7.73 11.08 -7.48
CA CYS A 69 8.85 10.48 -8.22
C CYS A 69 9.48 9.33 -7.44
N ASN A 70 9.74 9.50 -6.15
CA ASN A 70 10.30 8.47 -5.29
C ASN A 70 9.40 7.20 -5.25
N ARG A 71 8.08 7.37 -5.14
CA ARG A 71 7.13 6.25 -5.13
C ARG A 71 7.05 5.53 -6.47
N ILE A 72 7.18 6.25 -7.60
CA ILE A 72 7.25 5.64 -8.94
C ILE A 72 8.54 4.82 -9.07
N ILE A 73 9.69 5.31 -8.60
CA ILE A 73 10.94 4.56 -8.59
C ILE A 73 10.81 3.29 -7.74
N ASP A 74 10.25 3.40 -6.54
CA ASP A 74 10.00 2.26 -5.64
C ASP A 74 9.10 1.20 -6.26
N ASN A 75 8.02 1.63 -6.91
CA ASN A 75 7.07 0.74 -7.61
C ASN A 75 7.77 -0.02 -8.76
N ALA A 76 8.61 0.69 -9.53
CA ALA A 76 9.38 0.09 -10.63
C ALA A 76 10.43 -0.90 -10.11
N ALA A 77 11.09 -0.59 -8.99
CA ALA A 77 12.04 -1.48 -8.33
C ALA A 77 11.41 -2.83 -7.96
N VAL A 78 10.26 -2.78 -7.28
CA VAL A 78 9.54 -3.99 -6.87
C VAL A 78 8.99 -4.75 -8.07
N SER A 79 8.50 -4.03 -9.07
CA SER A 79 8.03 -4.64 -10.33
C SER A 79 9.16 -5.39 -11.06
N ALA A 80 10.35 -4.81 -11.15
CA ALA A 80 11.51 -5.47 -11.76
C ALA A 80 11.87 -6.78 -11.03
N ALA A 81 11.98 -6.74 -9.71
CA ALA A 81 12.29 -7.92 -8.89
C ALA A 81 11.24 -9.05 -8.97
N SER A 82 10.00 -8.72 -9.34
CA SER A 82 8.89 -9.68 -9.41
C SER A 82 8.65 -10.28 -10.81
N MET A 83 9.37 -9.84 -11.84
CA MET A 83 9.03 -10.08 -13.26
C MET A 83 8.87 -11.53 -13.67
N VAL A 84 9.65 -12.43 -13.08
CA VAL A 84 9.61 -13.88 -13.41
C VAL A 84 8.72 -14.68 -12.48
N ARG A 85 8.07 -14.04 -11.50
CA ARG A 85 7.19 -14.72 -10.57
C ARG A 85 5.89 -15.14 -11.28
N ARG A 86 5.37 -16.32 -10.87
CA ARG A 86 4.18 -16.90 -11.50
C ARG A 86 2.97 -15.96 -11.55
N PRO A 87 2.56 -15.26 -10.46
CA PRO A 87 1.41 -14.36 -10.49
C PRO A 87 1.58 -13.21 -11.49
N VAL A 88 2.78 -12.64 -11.55
CA VAL A 88 3.13 -11.56 -12.48
C VAL A 88 3.08 -12.05 -13.93
N THR A 89 3.62 -13.24 -14.19
CA THR A 89 3.54 -13.86 -15.54
C THR A 89 2.10 -14.11 -15.96
N VAL A 90 1.25 -14.62 -15.05
CA VAL A 90 -0.20 -14.82 -15.33
C VAL A 90 -0.88 -13.49 -15.68
N ALA A 91 -0.69 -12.47 -14.86
CA ALA A 91 -1.32 -11.17 -15.07
C ALA A 91 -0.84 -10.50 -16.38
N ARG A 92 0.46 -10.61 -16.67
CA ARG A 92 1.06 -10.12 -17.92
C ARG A 92 0.45 -10.83 -19.15
N HIS A 93 0.34 -12.16 -19.13
CA HIS A 93 -0.29 -12.91 -20.23
C HIS A 93 -1.73 -12.46 -20.48
N GLN A 94 -2.50 -12.21 -19.42
CA GLN A 94 -3.86 -11.68 -19.56
C GLN A 94 -3.85 -10.29 -20.21
N ALA A 95 -2.97 -9.39 -19.79
CA ALA A 95 -2.89 -8.04 -20.35
C ALA A 95 -2.46 -8.04 -21.82
N LEU A 96 -1.51 -8.90 -22.18
CA LEU A 96 -1.02 -9.02 -23.57
C LEU A 96 -2.09 -9.49 -24.57
N ALA A 97 -3.17 -10.11 -24.09
CA ALA A 97 -4.32 -10.49 -24.92
C ALA A 97 -5.25 -9.31 -25.27
N HIS A 98 -4.99 -8.10 -24.77
CA HIS A 98 -5.81 -6.90 -24.97
C HIS A 98 -5.03 -5.74 -25.63
N PRO A 99 -4.41 -5.97 -26.83
CA PRO A 99 -3.67 -4.93 -27.52
C PRO A 99 -4.61 -3.86 -28.07
N VAL A 100 -4.19 -2.60 -28.00
CA VAL A 100 -4.90 -1.45 -28.60
C VAL A 100 -3.91 -0.54 -29.33
N ARG A 101 -4.39 0.22 -30.30
CA ARG A 101 -3.54 1.10 -31.11
C ARG A 101 -2.88 2.22 -30.29
N HIS A 102 -3.66 2.85 -29.41
CA HIS A 102 -3.23 3.88 -28.49
C HIS A 102 -3.62 3.41 -27.08
N GLY A 103 -2.64 3.09 -26.27
CA GLY A 103 -2.90 2.45 -24.97
C GLY A 103 -1.76 2.62 -23.98
N ALA A 104 -1.95 1.99 -22.86
CA ALA A 104 -0.99 1.94 -21.77
C ALA A 104 0.12 0.91 -22.05
N LYS A 105 1.17 0.98 -21.25
CA LYS A 105 2.32 0.07 -21.31
C LYS A 105 2.22 -0.98 -20.21
N VAL A 106 2.56 -2.21 -20.55
CA VAL A 106 2.77 -3.28 -19.58
C VAL A 106 4.26 -3.33 -19.23
N PHE A 107 4.57 -3.26 -17.96
CA PHE A 107 5.94 -3.25 -17.45
C PHE A 107 6.72 -4.47 -17.98
N GLY A 108 7.93 -4.22 -18.44
CA GLY A 108 8.85 -5.23 -18.96
C GLY A 108 8.70 -5.56 -20.44
N VAL A 109 7.64 -5.13 -21.12
CA VAL A 109 7.40 -5.49 -22.52
C VAL A 109 7.06 -4.29 -23.39
N GLU A 110 7.31 -4.44 -24.68
CA GLU A 110 6.89 -3.47 -25.70
C GLU A 110 5.38 -3.62 -26.02
N GLY A 111 4.84 -2.67 -26.76
CA GLY A 111 3.46 -2.68 -27.22
C GLY A 111 2.59 -1.66 -26.52
N SER A 112 1.28 -1.71 -26.81
CA SER A 112 0.26 -0.87 -26.21
C SER A 112 -0.98 -1.71 -25.95
N TYR A 113 -1.52 -1.58 -24.75
CA TYR A 113 -2.61 -2.41 -24.24
C TYR A 113 -3.67 -1.52 -23.60
N SER A 114 -4.89 -2.03 -23.44
CA SER A 114 -5.93 -1.23 -22.76
C SER A 114 -5.52 -0.90 -21.33
N ALA A 115 -5.84 0.32 -20.89
CA ALA A 115 -5.36 0.85 -19.61
C ALA A 115 -5.76 -0.02 -18.41
N ASP A 116 -6.95 -0.59 -18.43
CA ASP A 116 -7.47 -1.46 -17.38
C ASP A 116 -6.67 -2.76 -17.24
N TRP A 117 -6.27 -3.38 -18.35
CA TRP A 117 -5.45 -4.59 -18.35
C TRP A 117 -3.97 -4.31 -18.11
N ALA A 118 -3.46 -3.16 -18.58
CA ALA A 118 -2.11 -2.73 -18.23
C ALA A 118 -2.00 -2.43 -16.73
N ALA A 119 -3.00 -1.74 -16.14
CA ALA A 119 -3.09 -1.50 -14.70
C ALA A 119 -3.15 -2.80 -13.90
N TRP A 120 -3.90 -3.80 -14.38
CA TRP A 120 -3.94 -5.14 -13.81
C TRP A 120 -2.56 -5.79 -13.73
N ALA A 121 -1.84 -5.87 -14.86
CA ALA A 121 -0.54 -6.53 -14.91
C ALA A 121 0.51 -5.80 -14.07
N ASN A 122 0.57 -4.47 -14.20
CA ASN A 122 1.53 -3.63 -13.47
C ASN A 122 1.23 -3.58 -11.97
N GLY A 123 -0.06 -3.59 -11.59
CA GLY A 123 -0.50 -3.66 -10.20
C GLY A 123 -0.09 -4.96 -9.53
N VAL A 124 -0.24 -6.10 -10.22
CA VAL A 124 0.24 -7.39 -9.70
C VAL A 124 1.76 -7.39 -9.55
N ALA A 125 2.51 -6.86 -10.53
CA ALA A 125 3.97 -6.79 -10.47
C ALA A 125 4.46 -5.94 -9.29
N ALA A 126 3.88 -4.77 -9.07
CA ALA A 126 4.24 -3.87 -7.98
C ALA A 126 3.86 -4.44 -6.60
N ARG A 127 2.79 -5.24 -6.51
CA ARG A 127 2.26 -5.76 -5.24
C ARG A 127 2.83 -7.12 -4.82
N GLU A 128 3.35 -7.92 -5.76
CA GLU A 128 3.69 -9.34 -5.56
C GLU A 128 4.65 -9.59 -4.40
N LEU A 129 5.67 -8.76 -4.24
CA LEU A 129 6.68 -8.93 -3.20
C LEU A 129 6.32 -8.28 -1.85
N ASP A 130 5.18 -7.61 -1.75
CA ASP A 130 4.79 -6.82 -0.56
C ASP A 130 5.91 -5.86 -0.11
N PHE A 131 6.55 -5.17 -1.07
CA PHE A 131 7.82 -4.48 -0.87
C PHE A 131 7.76 -2.98 -1.21
N HIS A 132 6.61 -2.47 -1.61
CA HIS A 132 6.36 -1.05 -1.83
C HIS A 132 5.88 -0.36 -0.54
N ASP A 133 5.33 0.84 -0.64
CA ASP A 133 4.95 1.62 0.53
C ASP A 133 3.77 1.04 1.34
N THR A 134 3.55 1.63 2.50
CA THR A 134 2.39 1.36 3.36
C THR A 134 2.01 2.61 4.16
N PHE A 135 0.81 2.61 4.71
CA PHE A 135 0.34 3.59 5.68
C PHE A 135 -0.49 2.90 6.76
N LEU A 136 -0.26 3.26 8.02
CA LEU A 136 -0.90 2.65 9.20
C LEU A 136 -1.58 3.71 10.06
N ALA A 137 -2.87 3.54 10.33
CA ALA A 137 -3.66 4.41 11.19
C ALA A 137 -4.78 3.62 11.90
N ALA A 138 -6.07 3.98 11.73
CA ALA A 138 -7.19 3.17 12.17
C ALA A 138 -7.23 1.83 11.42
N ASP A 139 -6.92 1.88 10.13
CA ASP A 139 -6.68 0.71 9.27
C ASP A 139 -5.26 0.73 8.72
N TYR A 140 -4.95 -0.15 7.79
CA TYR A 140 -3.72 -0.18 7.02
C TYR A 140 -4.02 -0.11 5.53
N SER A 141 -3.09 0.42 4.77
CA SER A 141 -3.21 0.51 3.31
C SER A 141 -1.84 0.50 2.63
N HIS A 142 -1.86 0.34 1.32
CA HIS A 142 -0.70 0.46 0.45
C HIS A 142 -1.00 1.51 -0.62
N PRO A 143 -0.78 2.81 -0.32
CA PRO A 143 -1.17 3.88 -1.24
C PRO A 143 -0.49 3.83 -2.61
N ALA A 144 0.69 3.21 -2.73
CA ALA A 144 1.36 3.00 -4.01
C ALA A 144 0.60 2.09 -4.99
N ASP A 145 -0.39 1.33 -4.53
CA ASP A 145 -1.31 0.58 -5.40
C ASP A 145 -2.11 1.51 -6.34
N ASN A 146 -2.17 2.82 -6.06
CA ASN A 146 -2.75 3.83 -6.96
C ASN A 146 -1.87 4.14 -8.19
N ILE A 147 -0.57 3.85 -8.16
CA ILE A 147 0.36 4.24 -9.23
C ILE A 147 0.06 3.51 -10.55
N PRO A 148 -0.05 2.17 -10.59
CA PRO A 148 -0.29 1.45 -11.83
C PRO A 148 -1.55 1.90 -12.59
N PRO A 149 -2.74 2.04 -11.96
CA PRO A 149 -3.94 2.47 -12.67
C PRO A 149 -3.87 3.91 -13.18
N LEU A 150 -3.31 4.86 -12.40
CA LEU A 150 -3.19 6.24 -12.85
C LEU A 150 -2.17 6.39 -13.99
N VAL A 151 -1.02 5.74 -13.89
CA VAL A 151 -0.02 5.72 -14.98
C VAL A 151 -0.60 5.11 -16.25
N ALA A 152 -1.34 4.02 -16.15
CA ALA A 152 -1.96 3.37 -17.31
C ALA A 152 -2.97 4.29 -18.01
N VAL A 153 -3.84 4.98 -17.26
CA VAL A 153 -4.79 5.96 -17.84
C VAL A 153 -4.04 7.14 -18.45
N ALA A 154 -3.02 7.68 -17.77
CA ALA A 154 -2.21 8.78 -18.29
C ALA A 154 -1.52 8.42 -19.62
N GLN A 155 -1.00 7.20 -19.72
CA GLN A 155 -0.38 6.69 -20.95
C GLN A 155 -1.39 6.53 -22.08
N GLN A 156 -2.56 5.96 -21.82
CA GLN A 156 -3.58 5.73 -22.85
C GLN A 156 -4.17 7.04 -23.38
N LEU A 157 -4.36 8.04 -22.52
CA LEU A 157 -4.97 9.31 -22.89
C LEU A 157 -3.94 10.39 -23.26
N GLY A 158 -2.65 10.09 -23.16
CA GLY A 158 -1.58 11.03 -23.48
C GLY A 158 -1.54 12.22 -22.51
N VAL A 159 -1.82 12.02 -21.23
CA VAL A 159 -1.79 13.08 -20.20
C VAL A 159 -0.35 13.52 -19.96
N CYS A 160 -0.12 14.81 -19.62
CA CYS A 160 1.21 15.31 -19.27
C CYS A 160 1.62 14.91 -17.84
N GLY A 161 2.92 14.97 -17.55
CA GLY A 161 3.47 14.55 -16.25
C GLY A 161 2.91 15.35 -15.06
N ALA A 162 2.72 16.66 -15.22
CA ALA A 162 2.16 17.50 -14.17
C ALA A 162 0.74 17.07 -13.74
N GLU A 163 -0.13 16.71 -14.69
CA GLU A 163 -1.48 16.21 -14.39
C GLU A 163 -1.43 14.81 -13.76
N LEU A 164 -0.51 13.93 -14.19
CA LEU A 164 -0.30 12.64 -13.53
C LEU A 164 0.10 12.84 -12.05
N ILE A 165 1.02 13.75 -11.76
CA ILE A 165 1.42 14.08 -10.38
C ILE A 165 0.20 14.55 -9.58
N ARG A 166 -0.61 15.47 -10.11
CA ARG A 166 -1.83 15.94 -9.43
C ARG A 166 -2.80 14.79 -9.11
N GLY A 167 -3.02 13.89 -10.07
CA GLY A 167 -3.86 12.72 -9.88
C GLY A 167 -3.33 11.79 -8.80
N LEU A 168 -2.04 11.46 -8.84
CA LEU A 168 -1.40 10.60 -7.84
C LEU A 168 -1.47 11.20 -6.43
N VAL A 169 -1.20 12.49 -6.30
CA VAL A 169 -1.27 13.21 -5.03
C VAL A 169 -2.69 13.15 -4.45
N THR A 170 -3.72 13.34 -5.28
CA THR A 170 -5.12 13.20 -4.84
C THR A 170 -5.46 11.76 -4.46
N ALA A 171 -5.04 10.77 -5.25
CA ALA A 171 -5.28 9.37 -4.93
C ALA A 171 -4.66 8.96 -3.59
N TYR A 172 -3.42 9.37 -3.33
CA TYR A 172 -2.77 9.16 -2.03
C TYR A 172 -3.51 9.84 -0.88
N GLU A 173 -3.92 11.11 -1.08
CA GLU A 173 -4.67 11.85 -0.06
C GLU A 173 -5.93 11.11 0.35
N ILE A 174 -6.79 10.78 -0.61
CA ILE A 174 -8.07 10.12 -0.34
C ILE A 174 -7.86 8.72 0.25
N HIS A 175 -6.91 7.94 -0.26
CA HIS A 175 -6.62 6.60 0.26
C HIS A 175 -6.19 6.64 1.73
N ILE A 176 -5.29 7.56 2.06
CA ILE A 176 -4.76 7.74 3.41
C ILE A 176 -5.83 8.29 4.35
N ASP A 177 -6.65 9.24 3.93
CA ASP A 177 -7.68 9.83 4.76
C ASP A 177 -8.83 8.86 5.07
N LEU A 178 -9.23 8.03 4.12
CA LEU A 178 -10.16 6.91 4.35
C LEU A 178 -9.57 5.91 5.36
N THR A 179 -8.29 5.57 5.24
CA THR A 179 -7.58 4.67 6.17
C THR A 179 -7.46 5.26 7.58
N ARG A 180 -7.40 6.59 7.71
CA ARG A 180 -7.42 7.27 9.01
C ARG A 180 -8.77 7.20 9.69
N GLY A 181 -9.85 7.22 8.90
CA GLY A 181 -11.20 7.39 9.42
C GLY A 181 -12.02 6.11 9.57
N ILE A 182 -11.75 5.09 8.75
CA ILE A 182 -12.57 3.87 8.68
C ILE A 182 -11.68 2.63 8.75
N CYS A 183 -11.89 1.81 9.78
CA CYS A 183 -11.21 0.53 9.94
C CYS A 183 -12.01 -0.56 9.24
N LEU A 184 -11.49 -1.14 8.17
CA LEU A 184 -12.12 -2.22 7.40
C LEU A 184 -11.78 -3.60 7.97
N HIS A 185 -10.53 -3.80 8.43
CA HIS A 185 -10.05 -5.11 8.84
C HIS A 185 -10.77 -5.67 10.08
N GLU A 186 -11.24 -4.83 10.99
CA GLU A 186 -12.07 -5.24 12.14
C GLU A 186 -13.37 -5.90 11.68
N HIS A 187 -13.91 -5.43 10.56
CA HIS A 187 -15.14 -5.95 9.94
C HIS A 187 -14.88 -7.04 8.91
N LYS A 188 -13.64 -7.54 8.80
CA LYS A 188 -13.23 -8.60 7.86
C LYS A 188 -13.38 -8.20 6.39
N ILE A 189 -13.34 -6.91 6.10
CA ILE A 189 -13.29 -6.34 4.75
C ILE A 189 -11.82 -6.13 4.36
N ASP A 190 -11.48 -6.43 3.11
CA ASP A 190 -10.12 -6.18 2.59
C ASP A 190 -9.90 -4.66 2.41
N HIS A 191 -8.72 -4.19 2.78
CA HIS A 191 -8.34 -2.77 2.70
C HIS A 191 -8.45 -2.18 1.28
N VAL A 192 -8.49 -3.01 0.24
CA VAL A 192 -8.65 -2.58 -1.17
C VAL A 192 -9.97 -1.86 -1.43
N ALA A 193 -10.96 -1.95 -0.51
CA ALA A 193 -12.18 -1.17 -0.61
C ALA A 193 -11.93 0.35 -0.50
N HIS A 194 -10.83 0.78 0.13
CA HIS A 194 -10.40 2.20 0.10
C HIS A 194 -9.69 2.58 -1.20
N LEU A 195 -9.06 1.60 -1.86
CA LEU A 195 -8.29 1.84 -3.08
C LEU A 195 -9.16 2.22 -4.27
N GLY A 196 -10.29 1.53 -4.49
CA GLY A 196 -11.19 1.82 -5.62
C GLY A 196 -11.62 3.28 -5.68
N PRO A 197 -12.22 3.84 -4.61
CA PRO A 197 -12.57 5.25 -4.50
C PRO A 197 -11.38 6.21 -4.69
N ALA A 198 -10.22 5.87 -4.14
CA ALA A 198 -9.01 6.67 -4.27
C ALA A 198 -8.50 6.74 -5.72
N VAL A 199 -8.48 5.62 -6.43
CA VAL A 199 -8.16 5.55 -7.87
C VAL A 199 -9.15 6.40 -8.67
N ALA A 200 -10.46 6.26 -8.41
CA ALA A 200 -11.48 7.04 -9.11
C ALA A 200 -11.30 8.56 -8.88
N ALA A 201 -11.08 8.98 -7.64
CA ALA A 201 -10.81 10.37 -7.29
C ALA A 201 -9.54 10.90 -7.98
N GLY A 202 -8.44 10.13 -7.95
CA GLY A 202 -7.17 10.50 -8.57
C GLY A 202 -7.25 10.64 -10.08
N ILE A 203 -7.92 9.70 -10.77
CA ILE A 203 -8.17 9.79 -12.22
C ILE A 203 -9.05 11.01 -12.51
N GLY A 204 -10.09 11.26 -11.70
CA GLY A 204 -10.95 12.43 -11.84
C GLY A 204 -10.17 13.74 -11.77
N THR A 205 -9.26 13.88 -10.80
CA THR A 205 -8.34 15.03 -10.69
C THR A 205 -7.43 15.13 -11.90
N MET A 206 -6.79 14.02 -12.30
CA MET A 206 -5.85 13.97 -13.42
C MET A 206 -6.48 14.39 -14.75
N LEU A 207 -7.73 14.02 -14.97
CA LEU A 207 -8.49 14.31 -16.18
C LEU A 207 -9.31 15.61 -16.07
N ARG A 208 -9.26 16.31 -14.93
CA ARG A 208 -10.03 17.52 -14.64
C ARG A 208 -11.54 17.34 -14.86
N LEU A 209 -12.07 16.19 -14.42
CA LEU A 209 -13.49 15.89 -14.51
C LEU A 209 -14.28 16.79 -13.56
N ASP A 210 -15.55 17.01 -13.89
CA ASP A 210 -16.46 17.72 -13.00
C ASP A 210 -16.77 16.87 -11.75
N GLN A 211 -17.21 17.55 -10.70
CA GLN A 211 -17.45 16.95 -9.40
C GLN A 211 -18.54 15.85 -9.44
N GLU A 212 -19.57 15.99 -10.28
CA GLU A 212 -20.65 15.03 -10.39
C GLU A 212 -20.16 13.72 -11.00
N THR A 213 -19.38 13.80 -12.07
CA THR A 213 -18.72 12.65 -12.70
C THR A 213 -17.81 11.92 -11.71
N ILE A 214 -17.00 12.65 -10.93
CA ILE A 214 -16.13 12.07 -9.91
C ILE A 214 -16.94 11.40 -8.80
N TYR A 215 -18.01 12.04 -8.33
CA TYR A 215 -18.93 11.50 -7.33
C TYR A 215 -19.48 10.12 -7.74
N HIS A 216 -19.98 10.02 -8.96
CA HIS A 216 -20.51 8.75 -9.48
C HIS A 216 -19.43 7.69 -9.68
N ALA A 217 -18.24 8.06 -10.14
CA ALA A 217 -17.12 7.14 -10.26
C ALA A 217 -16.70 6.55 -8.91
N ILE A 218 -16.64 7.37 -7.85
CA ILE A 218 -16.33 6.94 -6.48
C ILE A 218 -17.36 5.94 -5.97
N GLY A 219 -18.65 6.24 -6.13
CA GLY A 219 -19.73 5.36 -5.66
C GLY A 219 -19.71 4.00 -6.36
N GLN A 220 -19.52 3.97 -7.68
CA GLN A 220 -19.37 2.73 -8.45
C GLN A 220 -18.13 1.93 -8.02
N ALA A 221 -17.00 2.61 -7.84
CA ALA A 221 -15.76 1.96 -7.45
C ALA A 221 -15.88 1.29 -6.08
N LEU A 222 -16.40 1.98 -5.07
CA LEU A 222 -16.58 1.40 -3.73
C LEU A 222 -17.50 0.19 -3.75
N HIS A 223 -18.62 0.29 -4.47
CA HIS A 223 -19.59 -0.82 -4.56
C HIS A 223 -18.94 -2.11 -5.08
N LEU A 224 -18.02 -2.00 -6.04
CA LEU A 224 -17.40 -3.14 -6.71
C LEU A 224 -16.10 -3.62 -6.07
N THR A 225 -15.43 -2.80 -5.24
CA THR A 225 -14.14 -3.16 -4.60
C THR A 225 -14.30 -3.67 -3.18
N THR A 226 -15.51 -3.64 -2.62
CA THR A 226 -15.77 -4.16 -1.28
C THR A 226 -15.77 -5.69 -1.31
N SER A 227 -14.76 -6.29 -0.68
CA SER A 227 -14.51 -7.73 -0.66
C SER A 227 -14.07 -8.21 0.72
N THR A 228 -14.12 -9.54 0.96
CA THR A 228 -13.75 -10.10 2.26
C THR A 228 -12.23 -10.17 2.45
N ARG A 229 -11.80 -10.11 3.71
CA ARG A 229 -10.38 -10.23 4.11
C ARG A 229 -9.85 -11.67 4.08
N GLN A 230 -10.58 -12.65 3.55
CA GLN A 230 -10.11 -14.04 3.47
C GLN A 230 -8.81 -14.18 2.67
N SER A 231 -8.53 -13.27 1.73
CA SER A 231 -7.26 -13.16 0.99
C SER A 231 -6.03 -12.93 1.89
N ARG A 232 -6.21 -12.62 3.18
CA ARG A 232 -5.16 -12.25 4.15
C ARG A 232 -5.11 -13.17 5.37
N LYS A 233 -5.77 -14.34 5.35
CA LYS A 233 -5.88 -15.25 6.50
C LYS A 233 -5.72 -16.72 6.07
N GLY A 234 -5.11 -17.51 6.93
CA GLY A 234 -4.87 -18.93 6.69
C GLY A 234 -3.78 -19.16 5.63
N ALA A 235 -4.01 -20.10 4.74
CA ALA A 235 -3.15 -20.34 3.57
C ALA A 235 -3.29 -19.18 2.57
N ILE A 236 -2.49 -18.14 2.77
CA ILE A 236 -2.50 -16.96 1.91
C ILE A 236 -1.98 -17.34 0.53
N SER A 237 -2.75 -17.03 -0.50
CA SER A 237 -2.39 -17.28 -1.90
C SER A 237 -1.87 -16.02 -2.59
N SER A 238 -1.38 -16.20 -3.81
CA SER A 238 -1.01 -15.10 -4.70
C SER A 238 -2.15 -14.11 -4.99
N TRP A 239 -3.41 -14.44 -4.67
CA TRP A 239 -4.54 -13.50 -4.74
C TRP A 239 -4.29 -12.21 -3.95
N LYS A 240 -3.39 -12.26 -2.96
CA LYS A 240 -2.90 -11.09 -2.22
C LYS A 240 -2.38 -9.98 -3.12
N ALA A 241 -1.73 -10.32 -4.23
CA ALA A 241 -1.24 -9.37 -5.22
C ALA A 241 -2.32 -8.96 -6.24
N PHE A 242 -3.23 -9.88 -6.55
CA PHE A 242 -4.31 -9.63 -7.52
C PHE A 242 -5.41 -8.71 -6.99
N ALA A 243 -5.75 -8.78 -5.70
CA ALA A 243 -6.84 -8.01 -5.13
C ALA A 243 -6.70 -6.48 -5.31
N PRO A 244 -5.55 -5.83 -4.99
CA PRO A 244 -5.37 -4.40 -5.24
C PRO A 244 -5.29 -4.07 -6.74
N ALA A 245 -4.66 -4.93 -7.56
CA ALA A 245 -4.64 -4.74 -9.00
C ALA A 245 -6.06 -4.75 -9.60
N HIS A 246 -6.93 -5.63 -9.08
CA HIS A 246 -8.34 -5.66 -9.46
C HIS A 246 -9.08 -4.38 -9.03
N ALA A 247 -8.85 -3.91 -7.80
CA ALA A 247 -9.46 -2.66 -7.34
C ALA A 247 -9.04 -1.46 -8.19
N GLY A 248 -7.76 -1.38 -8.59
CA GLY A 248 -7.26 -0.37 -9.53
C GLY A 248 -7.94 -0.45 -10.91
N LYS A 249 -8.07 -1.66 -11.46
CA LYS A 249 -8.79 -1.91 -12.71
C LYS A 249 -10.26 -1.46 -12.62
N VAL A 250 -10.95 -1.83 -11.56
CA VAL A 250 -12.35 -1.42 -11.30
C VAL A 250 -12.48 0.10 -11.19
N GLY A 251 -11.51 0.78 -10.55
CA GLY A 251 -11.49 2.25 -10.48
C GLY A 251 -11.45 2.92 -11.86
N ILE A 252 -10.63 2.38 -12.80
CA ILE A 252 -10.59 2.85 -14.18
C ILE A 252 -11.95 2.66 -14.87
N GLU A 253 -12.54 1.46 -14.76
CA GLU A 253 -13.83 1.13 -15.36
C GLU A 253 -14.98 1.98 -14.79
N ALA A 254 -14.93 2.30 -13.50
CA ALA A 254 -15.92 3.16 -12.85
C ALA A 254 -15.87 4.59 -13.38
N VAL A 255 -14.65 5.13 -13.58
CA VAL A 255 -14.48 6.47 -14.18
C VAL A 255 -14.97 6.48 -15.63
N ASP A 256 -14.62 5.48 -16.45
CA ASP A 256 -15.09 5.42 -17.85
C ASP A 256 -16.63 5.38 -17.93
N ARG A 257 -17.30 4.59 -17.08
CA ARG A 257 -18.77 4.56 -17.02
C ARG A 257 -19.37 5.90 -16.58
N ALA A 258 -18.82 6.53 -15.55
CA ALA A 258 -19.28 7.83 -15.07
C ALA A 258 -19.11 8.93 -16.13
N MET A 259 -17.98 8.95 -16.86
CA MET A 259 -17.77 9.86 -18.00
C MET A 259 -18.78 9.66 -19.14
N ARG A 260 -19.38 8.49 -19.24
CA ARG A 260 -20.47 8.20 -20.20
C ARG A 260 -21.86 8.53 -19.65
N GLY A 261 -21.96 9.11 -18.45
CA GLY A 261 -23.20 9.54 -17.83
C GLY A 261 -23.89 8.49 -16.96
N GLU A 262 -23.21 7.38 -16.63
CA GLU A 262 -23.78 6.36 -15.75
C GLU A 262 -23.66 6.75 -14.27
N GLY A 263 -24.81 6.69 -13.57
CA GLY A 263 -24.90 6.97 -12.14
C GLY A 263 -24.30 5.87 -11.26
N SER A 264 -24.21 6.13 -9.97
CA SER A 264 -23.77 5.17 -8.96
C SER A 264 -24.86 4.83 -7.95
N PRO A 265 -24.75 3.71 -7.22
CA PRO A 265 -25.49 3.53 -5.99
C PRO A 265 -25.19 4.69 -5.02
N ALA A 266 -26.22 5.39 -4.55
CA ALA A 266 -26.05 6.57 -3.71
C ALA A 266 -27.12 6.68 -2.63
N PRO A 267 -26.74 7.04 -1.39
CA PRO A 267 -25.38 7.24 -0.89
C PRO A 267 -24.70 5.89 -0.55
N ILE A 268 -23.52 5.64 -1.12
CA ILE A 268 -22.91 4.30 -1.03
C ILE A 268 -22.38 3.96 0.37
N TRP A 269 -21.80 4.93 1.12
CA TRP A 269 -21.39 4.72 2.50
C TRP A 269 -22.56 4.77 3.46
N GLU A 270 -23.43 5.77 3.31
CA GLU A 270 -24.41 6.20 4.29
C GLU A 270 -25.80 5.62 4.06
N GLY A 271 -26.06 4.96 2.95
CA GLY A 271 -27.38 4.37 2.67
C GLY A 271 -27.79 3.33 3.72
N GLU A 272 -29.10 3.15 3.91
CA GLU A 272 -29.65 2.12 4.84
C GLU A 272 -29.25 0.69 4.45
N ASP A 273 -28.96 0.46 3.15
CA ASP A 273 -28.38 -0.77 2.61
C ASP A 273 -26.92 -0.54 2.16
N GLY A 274 -26.27 0.52 2.65
CA GLY A 274 -24.92 0.92 2.31
C GLY A 274 -23.83 0.23 3.15
N VAL A 275 -22.59 0.60 2.87
CA VAL A 275 -21.39 -0.03 3.43
C VAL A 275 -21.37 0.06 4.96
N ILE A 276 -21.71 1.21 5.55
CA ILE A 276 -21.68 1.39 7.02
C ILE A 276 -22.71 0.51 7.70
N ALA A 277 -23.93 0.50 7.19
CA ALA A 277 -25.04 -0.18 7.83
C ALA A 277 -24.87 -1.71 7.87
N TRP A 278 -24.31 -2.30 6.80
CA TRP A 278 -24.29 -3.76 6.63
C TRP A 278 -22.92 -4.41 6.73
N LEU A 279 -21.87 -3.68 6.38
CA LEU A 279 -20.55 -4.27 6.24
C LEU A 279 -19.56 -3.77 7.31
N LEU A 280 -19.90 -2.69 8.02
CA LEU A 280 -19.07 -2.12 9.07
C LEU A 280 -19.75 -2.23 10.45
N ALA A 281 -19.58 -1.23 11.31
CA ALA A 281 -20.08 -1.27 12.70
C ALA A 281 -21.60 -1.12 12.86
N GLY A 282 -22.34 -1.03 11.75
CA GLY A 282 -23.81 -0.94 11.76
C GLY A 282 -24.34 0.51 11.75
N PRO A 283 -25.67 0.66 11.64
CA PRO A 283 -26.30 1.95 11.34
C PRO A 283 -26.17 2.99 12.46
N GLU A 284 -25.96 2.57 13.70
CA GLU A 284 -25.84 3.48 14.86
C GLU A 284 -24.40 4.05 15.01
N HIS A 285 -23.43 3.52 14.28
CA HIS A 285 -22.05 3.94 14.40
C HIS A 285 -21.77 5.17 13.52
N THR A 286 -20.89 6.05 14.02
CA THR A 286 -20.41 7.23 13.29
C THR A 286 -18.91 7.18 13.12
N TYR A 287 -18.47 7.08 11.88
CA TYR A 287 -17.05 7.21 11.52
C TYR A 287 -16.66 8.69 11.42
N ARG A 288 -15.36 8.97 11.57
CA ARG A 288 -14.82 10.31 11.47
C ARG A 288 -13.69 10.30 10.44
N VAL A 289 -13.96 10.85 9.27
CA VAL A 289 -13.01 10.88 8.15
C VAL A 289 -12.45 12.29 8.01
N PRO A 290 -11.14 12.49 8.11
CA PRO A 290 -10.51 13.77 7.82
C PRO A 290 -10.43 13.97 6.31
N LEU A 291 -10.68 15.17 5.83
CA LEU A 291 -10.37 15.59 4.46
C LEU A 291 -9.77 17.00 4.47
N PRO A 292 -8.91 17.35 3.50
CA PRO A 292 -8.41 18.73 3.38
C PRO A 292 -9.56 19.73 3.22
N ALA A 293 -9.45 20.89 3.86
CA ALA A 293 -10.36 21.99 3.61
C ALA A 293 -10.16 22.53 2.18
N PRO A 294 -11.16 23.20 1.58
CA PRO A 294 -11.01 23.82 0.26
C PRO A 294 -9.78 24.76 0.21
N GLY A 295 -8.96 24.60 -0.83
CA GLY A 295 -7.72 25.35 -1.01
C GLY A 295 -6.52 24.86 -0.21
N GLU A 296 -6.67 23.82 0.63
CA GLU A 296 -5.55 23.24 1.38
C GLU A 296 -4.74 22.27 0.51
N PRO A 297 -3.40 22.26 0.64
CA PRO A 297 -2.55 21.36 -0.13
C PRO A 297 -2.77 19.90 0.26
N LYS A 298 -2.73 19.01 -0.74
CA LYS A 298 -2.79 17.56 -0.58
C LYS A 298 -1.39 17.02 -0.32
N ARG A 299 -1.09 16.56 0.89
CA ARG A 299 0.26 16.19 1.33
C ARG A 299 0.38 14.80 1.97
N ALA A 300 -0.71 14.03 2.00
CA ALA A 300 -0.74 12.77 2.74
C ALA A 300 0.27 11.72 2.21
N ILE A 301 0.73 11.83 0.97
CA ILE A 301 1.80 10.97 0.44
C ILE A 301 3.06 11.01 1.32
N LEU A 302 3.37 12.15 1.95
CA LEU A 302 4.52 12.31 2.83
C LEU A 302 4.38 11.55 4.16
N ASP A 303 3.17 11.13 4.51
CA ASP A 303 2.87 10.36 5.73
C ASP A 303 2.98 8.84 5.49
N SER A 304 3.14 8.37 4.25
CA SER A 304 3.32 6.96 3.93
C SER A 304 4.76 6.50 4.15
N TYR A 305 4.94 5.23 4.42
CA TYR A 305 6.22 4.64 4.81
C TYR A 305 6.77 3.72 3.72
N THR A 306 8.04 3.86 3.36
CA THR A 306 8.72 2.94 2.45
C THR A 306 9.17 1.68 3.18
N LYS A 307 9.10 0.53 2.53
CA LYS A 307 9.68 -0.72 3.02
C LYS A 307 11.11 -0.89 2.51
N GLN A 308 12.04 -1.12 3.43
CA GLN A 308 13.41 -1.54 3.11
C GLN A 308 13.48 -3.06 2.91
N HIS A 309 12.60 -3.80 3.55
CA HIS A 309 12.57 -5.26 3.53
C HIS A 309 11.28 -5.77 2.89
N SER A 310 11.39 -6.83 2.09
CA SER A 310 10.23 -7.49 1.46
C SER A 310 9.49 -8.34 2.49
N ALA A 311 8.77 -7.70 3.40
CA ALA A 311 7.98 -8.31 4.45
C ALA A 311 6.84 -7.38 4.87
N GLU A 312 5.87 -7.90 5.61
CA GLU A 312 4.82 -7.11 6.23
C GLU A 312 5.41 -5.95 7.03
N TYR A 313 4.69 -4.78 7.11
CA TYR A 313 5.32 -3.54 7.62
C TYR A 313 5.72 -3.62 9.10
N GLN A 314 4.91 -4.25 9.95
CA GLN A 314 5.25 -4.41 11.36
C GLN A 314 6.48 -5.32 11.58
N SER A 315 6.96 -6.00 10.54
CA SER A 315 8.21 -6.77 10.57
C SER A 315 9.45 -5.93 10.22
N GLN A 316 9.30 -4.71 9.66
CA GLN A 316 10.45 -3.90 9.22
C GLN A 316 11.42 -3.61 10.38
N ALA A 317 10.93 -3.01 11.46
CA ALA A 317 11.74 -2.75 12.65
C ALA A 317 12.21 -4.03 13.35
N PRO A 318 11.41 -5.10 13.52
CA PRO A 318 11.89 -6.39 14.01
C PRO A 318 13.02 -7.02 13.18
N ILE A 319 13.05 -6.86 11.85
CA ILE A 319 14.18 -7.32 11.02
C ILE A 319 15.45 -6.55 11.38
N ASP A 320 15.37 -5.21 11.42
CA ASP A 320 16.51 -4.37 11.80
C ASP A 320 17.00 -4.71 13.23
N LEU A 321 16.06 -4.94 14.17
CA LEU A 321 16.34 -5.35 15.54
C LEU A 321 17.03 -6.72 15.60
N ALA A 322 16.57 -7.70 14.81
CA ALA A 322 17.17 -9.03 14.75
C ALA A 322 18.61 -8.97 14.22
N CYS A 323 18.86 -8.19 13.15
CA CYS A 323 20.20 -7.98 12.61
C CYS A 323 21.14 -7.36 13.66
N ARG A 324 20.65 -6.38 14.42
CA ARG A 324 21.43 -5.73 15.50
C ARG A 324 21.70 -6.67 16.68
N LEU A 325 20.72 -7.49 17.06
CA LEU A 325 20.86 -8.47 18.15
C LEU A 325 21.84 -9.59 17.80
N ARG A 326 21.93 -10.01 16.52
CA ARG A 326 22.88 -11.02 16.07
C ARG A 326 24.32 -10.72 16.49
N GLU A 327 24.74 -9.46 16.35
CA GLU A 327 26.09 -9.04 16.71
C GLU A 327 26.36 -9.16 18.23
N ARG A 328 25.31 -9.02 19.05
CA ARG A 328 25.38 -9.07 20.52
C ARG A 328 25.30 -10.48 21.07
N ILE A 329 24.55 -11.37 20.43
CA ILE A 329 24.30 -12.74 20.93
C ILE A 329 25.50 -13.66 20.60
N GLY A 330 26.11 -13.50 19.42
CA GLY A 330 27.22 -14.35 18.95
C GLY A 330 26.76 -15.77 18.58
N ASP A 331 26.71 -16.69 19.55
CA ASP A 331 26.30 -18.08 19.35
C ASP A 331 24.78 -18.25 19.54
N LEU A 332 24.06 -18.45 18.43
CA LEU A 332 22.60 -18.58 18.42
C LEU A 332 22.10 -19.91 19.03
N ASP A 333 22.96 -20.92 19.14
CA ASP A 333 22.59 -22.20 19.79
C ASP A 333 22.38 -22.02 21.31
N GLN A 334 22.94 -20.96 21.87
CA GLN A 334 22.74 -20.61 23.27
C GLN A 334 21.35 -20.02 23.58
N ILE A 335 20.54 -19.71 22.58
CA ILE A 335 19.22 -19.15 22.77
C ILE A 335 18.26 -20.22 23.32
N ALA A 336 17.71 -19.98 24.51
CA ALA A 336 16.63 -20.77 25.10
C ALA A 336 15.26 -20.33 24.60
N SER A 337 14.98 -19.02 24.59
CA SER A 337 13.72 -18.43 24.12
C SER A 337 13.88 -16.96 23.69
N ILE A 338 12.97 -16.50 22.85
CA ILE A 338 12.84 -15.08 22.46
C ILE A 338 11.38 -14.67 22.65
N VAL A 339 11.17 -13.55 23.35
CA VAL A 339 9.86 -12.92 23.51
C VAL A 339 9.90 -11.54 22.87
N LEU A 340 8.99 -11.30 21.92
CA LEU A 340 8.81 -10.01 21.26
C LEU A 340 7.59 -9.30 21.84
N HIS A 341 7.81 -8.27 22.63
CA HIS A 341 6.77 -7.38 23.15
C HIS A 341 6.41 -6.37 22.07
N THR A 342 5.15 -6.34 21.65
CA THR A 342 4.71 -5.54 20.50
C THR A 342 3.26 -5.08 20.65
N SER A 343 2.72 -4.35 19.67
CA SER A 343 1.33 -3.88 19.71
C SER A 343 0.34 -5.04 19.57
N HIS A 344 -0.91 -4.81 20.04
CA HIS A 344 -2.03 -5.72 19.82
C HIS A 344 -2.12 -6.14 18.34
N HIS A 345 -2.12 -5.15 17.44
CA HIS A 345 -2.25 -5.40 16.00
C HIS A 345 -1.15 -6.33 15.47
N THR A 346 0.11 -6.06 15.77
CA THR A 346 1.23 -6.91 15.38
C THR A 346 1.10 -8.32 15.95
N HIS A 347 0.76 -8.43 17.25
CA HIS A 347 0.59 -9.71 17.94
C HIS A 347 -0.48 -10.60 17.30
N VAL A 348 -1.67 -10.03 16.98
CA VAL A 348 -2.81 -10.80 16.45
C VAL A 348 -2.80 -10.97 14.93
N VAL A 349 -2.04 -10.15 14.18
CA VAL A 349 -2.00 -10.24 12.71
C VAL A 349 -0.85 -11.11 12.22
N ILE A 350 0.38 -10.85 12.68
CA ILE A 350 1.58 -11.55 12.21
C ILE A 350 2.31 -12.32 13.30
N GLY A 351 1.95 -12.11 14.56
CA GLY A 351 2.55 -12.75 15.73
C GLY A 351 1.87 -14.05 16.13
N THR A 352 2.27 -14.57 17.29
CA THR A 352 1.74 -15.83 17.84
C THR A 352 0.29 -15.72 18.33
N GLY A 353 -0.19 -14.50 18.60
CA GLY A 353 -1.60 -14.23 18.94
C GLY A 353 -2.58 -14.38 17.78
N SER A 354 -2.09 -14.58 16.56
CA SER A 354 -2.94 -14.80 15.37
C SER A 354 -3.75 -16.09 15.42
N GLY A 355 -3.30 -17.10 16.19
CA GLY A 355 -3.89 -18.44 16.24
C GLY A 355 -3.85 -19.17 14.90
N ASP A 356 -2.92 -18.82 14.02
CA ASP A 356 -2.80 -19.34 12.66
C ASP A 356 -1.61 -20.31 12.55
N PRO A 357 -1.84 -21.64 12.57
CA PRO A 357 -0.77 -22.64 12.56
C PRO A 357 0.09 -22.63 11.30
N GLN A 358 -0.44 -22.13 10.16
CA GLN A 358 0.33 -22.04 8.91
C GLN A 358 1.55 -21.09 9.05
N LYS A 359 1.55 -20.21 10.05
CA LYS A 359 2.69 -19.33 10.34
C LYS A 359 3.89 -20.04 10.96
N PHE A 360 3.75 -21.31 11.31
CA PHE A 360 4.80 -22.21 11.78
C PHE A 360 5.04 -23.39 10.86
N ASP A 361 4.47 -23.38 9.66
CA ASP A 361 4.61 -24.42 8.66
C ASP A 361 5.78 -24.11 7.72
N PRO A 362 6.86 -24.92 7.72
CA PRO A 362 8.00 -24.70 6.81
C PRO A 362 7.67 -24.95 5.33
N ASP A 363 6.50 -25.53 5.04
CA ASP A 363 5.97 -25.73 3.69
C ASP A 363 4.95 -24.67 3.28
N ALA A 364 4.71 -23.67 4.13
CA ALA A 364 3.80 -22.58 3.84
C ALA A 364 4.24 -21.76 2.63
N SER A 365 3.27 -21.10 1.99
CA SER A 365 3.54 -20.18 0.88
C SER A 365 4.41 -19.00 1.34
N ARG A 366 5.14 -18.41 0.39
CA ARG A 366 5.87 -17.15 0.65
C ARG A 366 4.96 -16.09 1.25
N GLU A 367 3.75 -15.98 0.76
CA GLU A 367 2.74 -15.00 1.18
C GLU A 367 2.28 -15.24 2.63
N THR A 368 2.33 -16.49 3.12
CA THR A 368 2.09 -16.84 4.52
C THR A 368 3.32 -16.54 5.38
N LEU A 369 4.51 -16.90 4.90
CA LEU A 369 5.77 -16.66 5.62
C LEU A 369 6.08 -15.17 5.80
N ASP A 370 5.71 -14.31 4.85
CA ASP A 370 5.88 -12.86 4.96
C ASP A 370 4.93 -12.20 5.99
N HIS A 371 3.99 -13.00 6.54
CA HIS A 371 3.09 -12.66 7.64
C HIS A 371 3.36 -13.49 8.91
N SER A 372 4.53 -14.11 9.01
CA SER A 372 4.99 -14.82 10.21
C SER A 372 6.15 -14.08 10.87
N LEU A 373 5.86 -13.22 11.84
CA LEU A 373 6.90 -12.49 12.57
C LEU A 373 7.92 -13.41 13.25
N PRO A 374 7.55 -14.57 13.86
CA PRO A 374 8.54 -15.49 14.39
C PRO A 374 9.49 -16.06 13.32
N TYR A 375 8.98 -16.42 12.14
CA TYR A 375 9.82 -16.85 11.00
C TYR A 375 10.77 -15.75 10.56
N ILE A 376 10.21 -14.56 10.30
CA ILE A 376 10.96 -13.40 9.80
C ILE A 376 12.09 -13.04 10.77
N PHE A 377 11.79 -13.01 12.06
CA PHE A 377 12.77 -12.69 13.08
C PHE A 377 13.88 -13.76 13.18
N ALA A 378 13.51 -15.05 13.12
CA ALA A 378 14.47 -16.16 13.14
C ALA A 378 15.45 -16.08 11.97
N VAL A 379 14.95 -15.89 10.75
CA VAL A 379 15.77 -15.80 9.54
C VAL A 379 16.66 -14.57 9.56
N ALA A 380 16.11 -13.40 9.91
CA ALA A 380 16.89 -12.16 10.01
C ALA A 380 18.01 -12.28 11.07
N LEU A 381 17.71 -12.90 12.20
CA LEU A 381 18.70 -13.14 13.26
C LEU A 381 19.80 -14.11 12.81
N GLN A 382 19.46 -15.17 12.07
CA GLN A 382 20.45 -16.15 11.56
C GLN A 382 21.32 -15.58 10.46
N ASP A 383 20.73 -14.85 9.51
CA ASP A 383 21.44 -14.38 8.31
C ASP A 383 22.11 -13.01 8.50
N GLY A 384 21.70 -12.22 9.51
CA GLY A 384 22.14 -10.83 9.73
C GLY A 384 21.70 -9.86 8.61
N CYS A 385 20.78 -10.30 7.74
CA CYS A 385 20.22 -9.52 6.64
C CYS A 385 18.90 -10.12 6.19
N TRP A 386 18.18 -9.41 5.31
CA TRP A 386 16.95 -9.87 4.71
C TRP A 386 16.99 -9.75 3.19
N HIS A 387 16.56 -10.78 2.47
CA HIS A 387 16.53 -10.80 1.01
C HIS A 387 15.16 -11.28 0.49
N HIS A 388 14.61 -10.59 -0.49
CA HIS A 388 13.25 -10.80 -1.02
C HIS A 388 12.98 -12.20 -1.60
N GLU A 389 14.01 -12.95 -1.99
CA GLU A 389 13.91 -14.34 -2.47
C GLU A 389 14.56 -15.33 -1.52
N ARG A 390 15.87 -15.16 -1.24
CA ARG A 390 16.64 -16.13 -0.46
C ARG A 390 16.09 -16.37 0.93
N SER A 391 15.57 -15.32 1.59
CA SER A 391 14.98 -15.45 2.92
C SER A 391 13.65 -16.22 2.92
N TYR A 392 13.03 -16.41 1.75
CA TYR A 392 11.79 -17.15 1.58
C TYR A 392 11.95 -18.48 0.80
N ALA A 393 13.16 -18.85 0.44
CA ALA A 393 13.39 -20.07 -0.29
C ALA A 393 12.89 -21.29 0.51
N PRO A 394 12.20 -22.26 -0.11
CA PRO A 394 11.68 -23.44 0.61
C PRO A 394 12.77 -24.20 1.39
N GLU A 395 13.96 -24.33 0.81
CA GLU A 395 15.12 -24.93 1.49
C GLU A 395 15.58 -24.12 2.70
N ARG A 396 15.41 -22.77 2.68
CA ARG A 396 15.72 -21.90 3.81
C ARG A 396 14.72 -22.05 4.94
N ALA A 397 13.43 -22.15 4.63
CA ALA A 397 12.36 -22.34 5.60
C ALA A 397 12.43 -23.73 6.28
N ARG A 398 12.83 -24.75 5.52
CA ARG A 398 12.93 -26.15 6.00
C ARG A 398 14.23 -26.48 6.74
N ARG A 399 15.18 -25.57 6.84
CA ARG A 399 16.42 -25.83 7.60
C ARG A 399 16.07 -26.17 9.05
N SER A 400 16.63 -27.25 9.56
CA SER A 400 16.34 -27.76 10.92
C SER A 400 16.69 -26.76 12.01
N ASP A 401 17.79 -26.01 11.85
CA ASP A 401 18.22 -24.94 12.76
C ASP A 401 17.27 -23.73 12.71
N THR A 402 16.72 -23.40 11.52
CA THR A 402 15.72 -22.34 11.38
C THR A 402 14.42 -22.73 12.06
N VAL A 403 13.91 -23.94 11.79
CA VAL A 403 12.70 -24.45 12.43
C VAL A 403 12.86 -24.49 13.95
N ALA A 404 14.02 -24.95 14.44
CA ALA A 404 14.30 -25.00 15.88
C ALA A 404 14.32 -23.59 16.52
N LEU A 405 14.94 -22.60 15.88
CA LEU A 405 14.97 -21.23 16.37
C LEU A 405 13.58 -20.57 16.27
N TRP A 406 12.89 -20.75 15.16
CA TRP A 406 11.57 -20.22 14.91
C TRP A 406 10.57 -20.58 16.01
N HIS A 407 10.57 -21.86 16.43
CA HIS A 407 9.72 -22.36 17.52
C HIS A 407 10.09 -21.85 18.92
N LYS A 408 11.26 -21.23 19.11
CA LYS A 408 11.65 -20.56 20.36
C LYS A 408 11.14 -19.12 20.45
N ILE A 409 10.51 -18.59 19.39
CA ILE A 409 10.08 -17.19 19.30
C ILE A 409 8.58 -17.08 19.53
N SER A 410 8.21 -16.22 20.45
CA SER A 410 6.82 -15.87 20.74
C SER A 410 6.64 -14.34 20.72
N THR A 411 5.41 -13.90 20.53
CA THR A 411 5.04 -12.49 20.69
C THR A 411 4.09 -12.33 21.86
N VAL A 412 4.13 -11.17 22.49
CA VAL A 412 3.23 -10.77 23.58
C VAL A 412 2.71 -9.36 23.31
N GLU A 413 1.41 -9.15 23.48
CA GLU A 413 0.86 -7.80 23.48
C GLU A 413 1.40 -7.02 24.67
N ASP A 414 1.93 -5.82 24.39
CA ASP A 414 2.31 -4.84 25.39
C ASP A 414 1.42 -3.60 25.23
N PRO A 415 0.66 -3.20 26.28
CA PRO A 415 -0.25 -2.06 26.21
C PRO A 415 0.42 -0.74 25.83
N GLU A 416 1.69 -0.54 26.19
CA GLU A 416 2.43 0.67 25.81
C GLU A 416 2.71 0.69 24.29
N TRP A 417 3.09 -0.45 23.70
CA TRP A 417 3.26 -0.58 22.24
C TRP A 417 1.93 -0.41 21.50
N THR A 418 0.82 -0.94 22.03
CA THR A 418 -0.52 -0.74 21.49
C THR A 418 -0.91 0.74 21.53
N ARG A 419 -0.68 1.42 22.66
CA ARG A 419 -0.94 2.86 22.78
C ARG A 419 -0.11 3.68 21.78
N ARG A 420 1.17 3.35 21.62
CA ARG A 420 2.06 4.02 20.67
C ARG A 420 1.67 3.76 19.21
N TYR A 421 1.23 2.57 18.86
CA TYR A 421 0.76 2.24 17.51
C TYR A 421 -0.38 3.18 17.07
N HIS A 422 -1.33 3.46 17.94
CA HIS A 422 -2.47 4.33 17.67
C HIS A 422 -2.24 5.81 18.02
N CYS A 423 -1.03 6.20 18.42
CA CYS A 423 -0.74 7.57 18.80
C CYS A 423 -0.95 8.53 17.63
N ALA A 424 -1.68 9.63 17.85
CA ALA A 424 -1.88 10.67 16.84
C ALA A 424 -0.61 11.50 16.57
N ASP A 425 0.30 11.57 17.53
CA ASP A 425 1.61 12.23 17.38
C ASP A 425 2.58 11.30 16.65
N PRO A 426 2.97 11.60 15.40
CA PRO A 426 3.87 10.74 14.63
C PRO A 426 5.20 10.47 15.33
N ALA A 427 5.72 11.44 16.10
CA ALA A 427 6.98 11.29 16.82
C ALA A 427 6.93 10.24 17.97
N LYS A 428 5.73 9.87 18.40
CA LYS A 428 5.50 8.88 19.46
C LYS A 428 5.01 7.54 18.92
N LYS A 429 4.70 7.44 17.63
CA LYS A 429 4.27 6.18 17.01
C LYS A 429 5.37 5.12 17.11
N ALA A 430 4.94 3.86 17.23
CA ALA A 430 5.82 2.71 17.19
C ALA A 430 5.14 1.54 16.49
N PHE A 431 5.87 0.91 15.58
CA PHE A 431 5.43 -0.24 14.78
C PHE A 431 6.34 -1.45 14.96
N GLY A 432 7.32 -1.36 15.85
CA GLY A 432 8.34 -2.36 16.09
C GLY A 432 8.07 -3.22 17.33
N ALA A 433 9.14 -3.58 18.00
CA ALA A 433 9.11 -4.46 19.16
C ALA A 433 10.27 -4.19 20.14
N ARG A 434 10.08 -4.65 21.39
CA ARG A 434 11.13 -4.92 22.36
C ARG A 434 11.35 -6.43 22.41
N ALA A 435 12.57 -6.87 22.14
CA ALA A 435 12.97 -8.26 22.18
C ALA A 435 13.66 -8.59 23.51
N GLU A 436 13.24 -9.69 24.14
CA GLU A 436 13.91 -10.31 25.28
C GLU A 436 14.44 -11.69 24.84
N VAL A 437 15.77 -11.82 24.75
CA VAL A 437 16.44 -13.07 24.38
C VAL A 437 17.01 -13.69 25.65
N THR A 438 16.49 -14.83 26.04
CA THR A 438 16.97 -15.61 27.18
C THR A 438 17.93 -16.68 26.69
N LEU A 439 19.16 -16.71 27.22
CA LEU A 439 20.17 -17.73 26.92
C LEU A 439 20.03 -18.94 27.87
N HIS A 440 20.57 -20.10 27.48
CA HIS A 440 20.63 -21.29 28.34
C HIS A 440 21.39 -21.06 29.64
N SER A 441 22.28 -20.07 29.68
CA SER A 441 22.97 -19.61 30.92
C SER A 441 22.05 -18.93 31.93
N GLY A 442 20.84 -18.51 31.52
CA GLY A 442 19.94 -17.65 32.27
C GLY A 442 20.19 -16.15 32.05
N GLU A 443 21.17 -15.77 31.28
CA GLU A 443 21.37 -14.37 30.85
C GLU A 443 20.23 -13.92 29.95
N VAL A 444 19.78 -12.66 30.14
CA VAL A 444 18.72 -12.05 29.33
C VAL A 444 19.31 -10.83 28.60
N ILE A 445 19.27 -10.87 27.28
CA ILE A 445 19.66 -9.77 26.40
C ILE A 445 18.42 -9.03 25.95
N VAL A 446 18.33 -7.73 26.24
CA VAL A 446 17.17 -6.89 25.87
C VAL A 446 17.60 -5.82 24.88
N ASP A 447 16.79 -5.60 23.86
CA ASP A 447 16.92 -4.49 22.93
C ASP A 447 15.56 -4.12 22.34
N GLU A 448 15.39 -2.88 21.86
CA GLU A 448 14.13 -2.42 21.28
C GLU A 448 14.34 -1.48 20.09
N LEU A 449 13.37 -1.47 19.18
CA LEU A 449 13.33 -0.55 18.05
C LEU A 449 11.87 -0.15 17.78
N ALA A 450 11.59 1.15 17.89
CA ALA A 450 10.23 1.67 17.76
C ALA A 450 9.75 1.71 16.30
N VAL A 451 10.62 2.11 15.39
CA VAL A 451 10.37 2.22 13.95
C VAL A 451 11.57 1.66 13.19
N ALA A 452 11.34 1.20 11.96
CA ALA A 452 12.41 0.71 11.09
C ALA A 452 13.44 1.80 10.78
N ASP A 453 14.65 1.42 10.45
CA ASP A 453 15.73 2.34 10.05
C ASP A 453 15.31 3.22 8.86
N ALA A 454 14.60 2.66 7.89
CA ALA A 454 14.10 3.36 6.70
C ALA A 454 12.88 4.27 6.94
N HIS A 455 12.26 4.19 8.13
CA HIS A 455 11.13 5.05 8.46
C HIS A 455 11.56 6.53 8.49
N PRO A 456 10.67 7.51 8.17
CA PRO A 456 11.01 8.95 8.26
C PRO A 456 11.60 9.40 9.60
N LEU A 457 11.30 8.68 10.69
CA LEU A 457 11.85 8.89 12.03
C LEU A 457 12.91 7.85 12.42
N GLY A 458 13.35 7.03 11.49
CA GLY A 458 14.37 6.01 11.69
C GLY A 458 15.79 6.57 11.61
N THR A 459 16.78 5.70 11.72
CA THR A 459 18.20 6.09 11.72
C THR A 459 18.75 6.37 10.31
N ARG A 460 18.07 5.85 9.27
CA ARG A 460 18.43 6.00 7.85
C ARG A 460 17.17 6.20 7.00
N PRO A 461 16.45 7.32 7.18
CA PRO A 461 15.24 7.58 6.42
C PRO A 461 15.52 7.56 4.91
N PHE A 462 14.56 7.04 4.13
CA PHE A 462 14.73 7.00 2.68
C PHE A 462 14.59 8.41 2.08
N GLU A 463 15.64 8.81 1.38
CA GLU A 463 15.70 9.97 0.48
C GLU A 463 15.82 9.47 -0.97
N ARG A 464 15.85 10.35 -1.97
CA ARG A 464 16.00 10.00 -3.39
C ARG A 464 17.10 8.96 -3.63
N LYS A 465 18.23 9.13 -2.98
CA LYS A 465 19.37 8.22 -3.12
C LYS A 465 19.02 6.77 -2.79
N GLN A 466 18.33 6.52 -1.66
CA GLN A 466 17.97 5.18 -1.24
C GLN A 466 16.91 4.54 -2.17
N TYR A 467 15.99 5.34 -2.73
CA TYR A 467 15.05 4.84 -3.74
C TYR A 467 15.77 4.41 -5.02
N VAL A 468 16.75 5.20 -5.48
CA VAL A 468 17.57 4.86 -6.65
C VAL A 468 18.43 3.63 -6.37
N GLU A 469 19.07 3.54 -5.19
CA GLU A 469 19.85 2.37 -4.77
C GLU A 469 18.98 1.11 -4.76
N LYS A 470 17.78 1.16 -4.16
CA LYS A 470 16.82 0.05 -4.14
C LYS A 470 16.41 -0.37 -5.55
N PHE A 471 16.14 0.60 -6.45
CA PHE A 471 15.80 0.30 -7.84
C PHE A 471 16.96 -0.38 -8.56
N THR A 472 18.17 0.14 -8.43
CA THR A 472 19.36 -0.42 -9.06
C THR A 472 19.64 -1.84 -8.58
N GLU A 473 19.53 -2.09 -7.26
CA GLU A 473 19.71 -3.42 -6.66
C GLU A 473 18.66 -4.42 -7.14
N LEU A 474 17.38 -4.04 -7.11
CA LEU A 474 16.28 -4.93 -7.48
C LEU A 474 16.13 -5.12 -9.00
N ALA A 475 16.65 -4.21 -9.80
CA ALA A 475 16.69 -4.29 -11.25
C ALA A 475 17.96 -5.00 -11.78
N ASP A 476 18.96 -5.28 -10.94
CA ASP A 476 20.20 -5.93 -11.36
C ASP A 476 19.92 -7.31 -11.97
N GLY A 477 20.52 -7.56 -13.14
CA GLY A 477 20.31 -8.78 -13.91
C GLY A 477 18.89 -8.95 -14.51
N VAL A 478 18.02 -7.95 -14.38
CA VAL A 478 16.65 -7.93 -14.92
C VAL A 478 16.49 -6.84 -15.96
N VAL A 479 16.95 -5.63 -15.66
CA VAL A 479 16.88 -4.45 -16.52
C VAL A 479 18.28 -4.01 -16.90
N GLU A 480 18.54 -3.83 -18.18
CA GLU A 480 19.86 -3.38 -18.66
C GLU A 480 20.21 -2.01 -18.06
N PRO A 481 21.48 -1.75 -17.69
CA PRO A 481 21.91 -0.50 -17.04
C PRO A 481 21.54 0.77 -17.81
N VAL A 482 21.57 0.73 -19.14
CA VAL A 482 21.18 1.87 -19.99
C VAL A 482 19.68 2.16 -19.86
N GLU A 483 18.86 1.15 -19.72
CA GLU A 483 17.40 1.29 -19.53
C GLU A 483 17.07 1.79 -18.12
N GLN A 484 17.82 1.32 -17.09
CA GLN A 484 17.70 1.86 -15.74
C GLN A 484 17.96 3.37 -15.73
N GLN A 485 19.05 3.82 -16.37
CA GLN A 485 19.39 5.24 -16.47
C GLN A 485 18.35 6.04 -17.24
N ARG A 486 17.85 5.50 -18.38
CA ARG A 486 16.78 6.14 -19.15
C ARG A 486 15.52 6.33 -18.31
N PHE A 487 15.08 5.29 -17.58
CA PHE A 487 13.90 5.35 -16.72
C PHE A 487 14.07 6.40 -15.61
N LEU A 488 15.19 6.38 -14.90
CA LEU A 488 15.45 7.34 -13.82
C LEU A 488 15.44 8.79 -14.34
N ALA A 489 16.04 9.04 -15.51
CA ALA A 489 16.01 10.37 -16.13
C ALA A 489 14.59 10.83 -16.50
N VAL A 490 13.74 9.91 -16.98
CA VAL A 490 12.32 10.22 -17.25
C VAL A 490 11.57 10.55 -15.98
N VAL A 491 11.78 9.79 -14.90
CA VAL A 491 11.12 10.07 -13.60
C VAL A 491 11.61 11.40 -13.02
N GLU A 492 12.89 11.72 -13.14
CA GLU A 492 13.45 12.99 -12.66
C GLU A 492 12.82 14.20 -13.35
N SER A 493 12.48 14.07 -14.65
CA SER A 493 11.82 15.10 -15.43
C SER A 493 10.28 14.98 -15.44
N LEU A 494 9.68 14.20 -14.54
CA LEU A 494 8.25 13.85 -14.61
C LEU A 494 7.33 15.06 -14.71
N ALA A 495 7.58 16.13 -13.93
CA ALA A 495 6.75 17.33 -13.93
C ALA A 495 6.77 18.06 -15.29
N ASP A 496 7.86 17.93 -16.04
CA ASP A 496 8.10 18.61 -17.31
C ASP A 496 7.70 17.74 -18.53
N LEU A 497 7.26 16.50 -18.30
CA LEU A 497 6.85 15.62 -19.40
C LEU A 497 5.62 16.18 -20.11
N GLU A 498 5.77 16.45 -21.40
CA GLU A 498 4.67 16.87 -22.26
C GLU A 498 3.64 15.75 -22.48
N SER A 499 2.48 16.12 -23.02
CA SER A 499 1.42 15.19 -23.41
C SER A 499 1.96 14.08 -24.29
N GLY A 500 1.66 12.83 -23.93
CA GLY A 500 2.13 11.62 -24.62
C GLY A 500 3.52 11.10 -24.16
N ALA A 501 4.32 11.89 -23.45
CA ALA A 501 5.66 11.49 -23.02
C ALA A 501 5.66 10.54 -21.79
N VAL A 502 4.54 10.45 -21.06
CA VAL A 502 4.38 9.56 -19.88
C VAL A 502 4.57 8.07 -20.24
N GLY A 503 4.47 7.69 -21.52
CA GLY A 503 4.85 6.36 -22.01
C GLY A 503 6.28 5.96 -21.64
N GLY A 504 7.17 6.92 -21.45
CA GLY A 504 8.55 6.72 -21.03
C GLY A 504 8.70 6.19 -19.60
N LEU A 505 7.66 6.20 -18.76
CA LEU A 505 7.65 5.56 -17.44
C LEU A 505 7.62 4.02 -17.51
N ASN A 506 7.40 3.43 -18.68
CA ASN A 506 7.58 1.99 -18.84
C ASN A 506 9.08 1.62 -18.75
N VAL A 507 9.38 0.49 -18.11
CA VAL A 507 10.72 -0.10 -18.08
C VAL A 507 10.71 -1.35 -18.92
N LEU A 508 11.64 -1.45 -19.85
CA LEU A 508 11.81 -2.66 -20.68
C LEU A 508 12.74 -3.65 -19.99
N VAL A 509 12.36 -4.91 -20.02
CA VAL A 509 13.13 -6.02 -19.44
C VAL A 509 13.74 -6.83 -20.59
N ASP A 510 14.97 -7.33 -20.39
CA ASP A 510 15.61 -8.22 -21.34
C ASP A 510 14.70 -9.44 -21.62
N PRO A 511 14.33 -9.74 -22.85
CA PRO A 511 13.52 -10.92 -23.18
C PRO A 511 14.06 -12.23 -22.60
N ARG A 512 15.39 -12.37 -22.51
CA ARG A 512 16.05 -13.55 -21.89
C ARG A 512 15.71 -13.72 -20.41
N VAL A 513 15.37 -12.65 -19.71
CA VAL A 513 14.88 -12.72 -18.33
C VAL A 513 13.45 -13.25 -18.31
N LEU A 514 12.61 -12.77 -19.23
CA LEU A 514 11.22 -13.22 -19.34
C LEU A 514 11.10 -14.69 -19.74
N ASP A 515 12.07 -15.22 -20.49
CA ASP A 515 12.15 -16.65 -20.85
C ASP A 515 12.36 -17.58 -19.64
N LYS A 516 12.85 -17.03 -18.51
CA LYS A 516 12.99 -17.76 -17.23
C LYS A 516 11.67 -17.87 -16.48
N ALA A 517 10.63 -17.16 -16.89
CA ALA A 517 9.33 -17.20 -16.26
C ALA A 517 8.67 -18.59 -16.41
N PRO A 518 7.86 -19.01 -15.43
CA PRO A 518 7.20 -20.31 -15.51
C PRO A 518 6.21 -20.36 -16.68
N VAL A 519 6.12 -21.52 -17.33
CA VAL A 519 5.12 -21.76 -18.36
C VAL A 519 3.72 -21.69 -17.75
N ILE A 520 2.86 -20.84 -18.32
CA ILE A 520 1.50 -20.64 -17.87
C ILE A 520 0.55 -21.40 -18.80
N PRO A 521 -0.36 -22.25 -18.26
CA PRO A 521 -1.40 -22.88 -19.06
C PRO A 521 -2.27 -21.85 -19.79
N PRO A 522 -2.77 -22.15 -20.99
CA PRO A 522 -3.63 -21.23 -21.72
C PRO A 522 -4.92 -20.96 -20.95
N GLY A 523 -5.33 -19.69 -20.92
CA GLY A 523 -6.60 -19.25 -20.35
C GLY A 523 -7.65 -19.00 -21.45
N ILE A 524 -8.70 -18.26 -21.06
CA ILE A 524 -9.76 -17.82 -21.99
C ILE A 524 -9.22 -16.73 -22.94
N PHE A 525 -8.47 -15.77 -22.39
CA PHE A 525 -7.81 -14.71 -23.17
C PHE A 525 -6.55 -15.25 -23.85
N ARG A 526 -6.44 -15.06 -25.17
CA ARG A 526 -5.37 -15.61 -26.01
C ARG A 526 -4.78 -14.53 -26.93
#